data_1a0e36e19565f11085d4f7228f8e6e98
#
_entry.id   1a0e36e19565f11085d4f7228f8e6e98
#
_cell.length_a   1.000
_cell.length_b   1.000
_cell.length_c   1.000
_cell.angle_alpha   90.00
_cell.angle_beta   90.00
_cell.angle_gamma   90.00
#
_symmetry.space_group_name_H-M   'P 1'
#
loop_
_entity.id
_entity.type
_entity.pdbx_description
1 polymer ?
#
loop_
_entity_poly.entity_id
_entity_poly.type
_entity_poly.pdbx_seq_one_letter_code
_entity_poly.pdbx_strand_id
1 'polypeptide(L)'
;MALTDIAGKHFINEERLXRNGWAAYAKEDKLSLKNGNWSLTQSDSKETTFNLIGSISRQASFEMSLTATKPLVIFGTQGVSHKGASPTAASYYLTFSRLKTTGFLDYNGKHMTITGQAWMDHEISSSQLSGDLVGWDWTCIQFNHSDYELMLYRLRRSDGTSDPHSMLQWVNKDGKPISEPFKWTVISEWLSEKSKTTYPSRICLETIDPRTHTWIKLFLNPKLKDQELITHLGGDTYWEGACDVTNQANTSCAEAYVELTGYTHPMKL
;
A
#
# COMPACT_ATOMS: atom_id res chain seq x y z
N MET A 1 -10.78 -4.49 4.94
CA MET A 1 -9.99 -5.57 4.30
C MET A 1 -10.47 -5.80 2.88
N ALA A 2 -9.57 -6.20 2.00
CA ALA A 2 -9.92 -6.47 0.60
C ALA A 2 -9.14 -7.68 0.11
N LEU A 3 -9.69 -8.34 -0.91
CA LEU A 3 -9.06 -9.49 -1.56
C LEU A 3 -9.32 -9.39 -3.05
N THR A 4 -8.23 -9.48 -3.83
CA THR A 4 -8.31 -9.53 -5.29
C THR A 4 -8.01 -10.95 -5.75
N ASP A 5 -9.00 -11.63 -6.29
CA ASP A 5 -8.84 -12.91 -6.97
C ASP A 5 -8.49 -12.63 -8.42
N ILE A 6 -7.18 -12.63 -8.70
CA ILE A 6 -6.68 -12.21 -10.02
C ILE A 6 -7.13 -13.21 -11.09
N ALA A 7 -6.98 -14.50 -10.81
CA ALA A 7 -7.37 -15.54 -11.77
C ALA A 7 -8.89 -15.54 -12.02
N GLY A 8 -9.68 -15.36 -10.96
CA GLY A 8 -11.14 -15.31 -11.07
C GLY A 8 -11.68 -13.95 -11.45
N LYS A 9 -10.84 -12.94 -11.58
CA LYS A 9 -11.20 -11.57 -11.94
C LYS A 9 -12.29 -11.01 -11.01
N HIS A 10 -12.09 -11.19 -9.72
CA HIS A 10 -13.09 -10.81 -8.72
C HIS A 10 -12.43 -10.07 -7.56
N PHE A 11 -13.03 -8.95 -7.15
CA PHE A 11 -12.57 -8.12 -6.05
C PHE A 11 -13.67 -8.05 -4.99
N ILE A 12 -13.31 -8.34 -3.74
CA ILE A 12 -14.24 -8.22 -2.61
C ILE A 12 -13.58 -7.40 -1.51
N ASN A 13 -14.40 -6.64 -0.79
CA ASN A 13 -13.91 -5.88 0.34
C ASN A 13 -14.97 -5.79 1.44
N GLU A 14 -14.51 -5.51 2.64
CA GLU A 14 -15.36 -5.27 3.80
C GLU A 14 -14.72 -4.20 4.66
N GLU A 15 -15.51 -3.22 5.09
CA GLU A 15 -15.08 -2.26 6.12
C GLU A 15 -15.78 -2.62 7.43
N ARG A 16 -15.16 -2.22 8.57
CA ARG A 16 -15.65 -2.65 9.88
C ARG A 16 -15.30 -1.59 10.92
N LEU A 17 -16.30 -1.24 11.69
CA LEU A 17 -16.12 -0.36 12.86
C LEU A 17 -16.59 -1.06 14.11
N UNK A 18 -15.75 -1.32 14.95
CA UNK A 18 -16.10 -1.90 16.13
C UNK A 18 -15.85 -0.94 17.22
N ARG A 19 -16.39 -1.06 18.22
CA ARG A 19 -16.25 -0.17 19.39
C ARG A 19 -14.96 -0.46 20.15
N ASN A 20 -14.18 0.57 20.38
CA ASN A 20 -12.93 0.48 21.13
C ASN A 20 -13.20 0.03 22.58
N GLY A 21 -12.33 -0.83 23.09
CA GLY A 21 -12.42 -1.36 24.45
C GLY A 21 -13.39 -2.53 24.58
N TRP A 22 -14.09 -2.87 23.54
CA TRP A 22 -15.05 -3.98 23.55
C TRP A 22 -14.77 -4.95 22.39
N ALA A 23 -15.14 -4.57 21.17
CA ALA A 23 -14.91 -5.42 19.99
C ALA A 23 -13.64 -5.04 19.23
N ALA A 24 -13.00 -3.94 19.60
CA ALA A 24 -11.78 -3.47 18.97
C ALA A 24 -10.82 -2.96 20.03
N TYR A 25 -9.51 -3.08 19.74
CA TYR A 25 -8.47 -2.49 20.60
C TYR A 25 -7.15 -2.38 19.84
N ALA A 26 -6.30 -1.47 20.35
CA ALA A 26 -4.88 -1.40 20.01
C ALA A 26 -4.12 -1.31 21.33
N LYS A 27 -3.19 -2.24 21.57
CA LYS A 27 -2.39 -2.22 22.80
C LYS A 27 -1.23 -1.24 22.67
N GLU A 28 -0.85 -0.65 23.78
CA GLU A 28 0.23 0.34 23.81
C GLU A 28 1.61 -0.26 24.01
N ASP A 29 1.67 -1.43 24.67
CA ASP A 29 2.94 -2.06 25.02
C ASP A 29 3.50 -3.00 23.98
N LYS A 30 2.70 -3.38 23.01
CA LYS A 30 3.13 -4.28 21.94
C LYS A 30 2.17 -4.18 20.75
N LEU A 31 2.64 -4.58 19.59
CA LEU A 31 1.75 -4.59 18.41
C LEU A 31 0.73 -5.70 18.58
N SER A 32 -0.47 -5.32 18.98
CA SER A 32 -1.60 -6.22 19.13
C SER A 32 -2.87 -5.42 18.84
N LEU A 33 -3.40 -5.63 17.65
CA LEU A 33 -4.57 -4.92 17.15
C LEU A 33 -5.70 -5.90 16.94
N LYS A 34 -6.93 -5.45 17.22
CA LYS A 34 -8.12 -6.25 16.98
C LYS A 34 -9.27 -5.37 16.50
N ASN A 35 -10.06 -5.89 15.58
CA ASN A 35 -11.31 -5.26 15.13
C ASN A 35 -12.30 -6.37 14.77
N GLY A 36 -13.13 -6.75 15.74
CA GLY A 36 -14.02 -7.90 15.61
C GLY A 36 -13.19 -9.19 15.58
N ASN A 37 -13.31 -9.95 14.51
CA ASN A 37 -12.48 -11.15 14.30
C ASN A 37 -11.25 -10.90 13.41
N TRP A 38 -10.98 -9.65 13.07
CA TRP A 38 -9.73 -9.26 12.43
C TRP A 38 -8.68 -8.98 13.51
N SER A 39 -7.45 -9.44 13.30
CA SER A 39 -6.37 -9.14 14.25
C SER A 39 -5.03 -9.12 13.55
N LEU A 40 -4.12 -8.30 14.10
CA LEU A 40 -2.72 -8.27 13.73
C LEU A 40 -1.92 -8.24 15.01
N THR A 41 -1.09 -9.26 15.22
CA THR A 41 -0.29 -9.36 16.44
C THR A 41 1.16 -9.70 16.10
N GLN A 42 2.08 -9.09 16.83
CA GLN A 42 3.49 -9.47 16.73
C GLN A 42 3.75 -10.66 17.64
N SER A 43 4.43 -11.69 17.12
CA SER A 43 4.77 -12.86 17.91
C SER A 43 6.02 -12.58 18.75
N ASP A 44 6.24 -13.42 19.76
CA ASP A 44 7.41 -13.33 20.65
C ASP A 44 8.60 -14.13 20.13
N SER A 45 8.63 -14.46 18.83
CA SER A 45 9.73 -15.22 18.24
C SER A 45 10.98 -14.35 18.09
N LYS A 46 12.13 -14.99 17.87
CA LYS A 46 13.40 -14.29 17.63
C LYS A 46 13.37 -13.50 16.34
N GLU A 47 12.65 -13.99 15.33
CA GLU A 47 12.44 -13.28 14.07
C GLU A 47 11.26 -12.35 14.22
N THR A 48 11.31 -11.19 13.57
CA THR A 48 10.18 -10.26 13.53
C THR A 48 9.06 -10.91 12.71
N THR A 49 8.05 -11.39 13.39
CA THR A 49 6.94 -12.13 12.79
C THR A 49 5.61 -11.56 13.27
N PHE A 50 4.70 -11.38 12.36
CA PHE A 50 3.35 -10.91 12.65
C PHE A 50 2.36 -11.99 12.24
N ASN A 51 1.29 -12.11 13.01
CA ASN A 51 0.18 -13.00 12.68
C ASN A 51 -1.01 -12.15 12.33
N LEU A 52 -1.53 -12.35 11.11
CA LEU A 52 -2.66 -11.61 10.57
C LEU A 52 -3.83 -12.58 10.37
N ILE A 53 -4.96 -12.25 10.98
CA ILE A 53 -6.20 -13.01 10.83
C ILE A 53 -7.25 -12.06 10.28
N GLY A 54 -7.94 -12.49 9.24
CA GLY A 54 -8.97 -11.67 8.63
C GLY A 54 -10.08 -12.47 8.00
N SER A 55 -11.15 -11.76 7.68
CA SER A 55 -12.26 -12.33 6.93
C SER A 55 -12.92 -11.23 6.13
N ILE A 56 -13.57 -11.60 5.03
CA ILE A 56 -14.35 -10.68 4.20
C ILE A 56 -15.69 -11.35 3.97
N SER A 57 -16.71 -10.81 4.66
CA SER A 57 -18.08 -11.34 4.64
C SER A 57 -18.07 -12.84 4.99
N ARG A 58 -18.80 -13.63 4.24
CA ARG A 58 -18.78 -15.10 4.35
C ARG A 58 -18.04 -15.74 3.19
N GLN A 59 -17.34 -14.92 2.38
CA GLN A 59 -16.70 -15.39 1.16
C GLN A 59 -15.24 -15.78 1.38
N ALA A 60 -14.55 -15.10 2.29
CA ALA A 60 -13.14 -15.36 2.50
C ALA A 60 -12.76 -15.25 3.97
N SER A 61 -11.81 -16.07 4.41
CA SER A 61 -11.14 -15.91 5.69
C SER A 61 -9.71 -16.40 5.53
N PHE A 62 -8.80 -15.79 6.30
CA PHE A 62 -7.39 -16.12 6.17
C PHE A 62 -6.67 -16.01 7.51
N GLU A 63 -5.62 -16.79 7.61
CA GLU A 63 -4.67 -16.74 8.72
C GLU A 63 -3.28 -16.80 8.11
N MET A 64 -2.47 -15.78 8.38
CA MET A 64 -1.17 -15.63 7.76
C MET A 64 -0.10 -15.33 8.79
N SER A 65 1.09 -15.90 8.59
CA SER A 65 2.30 -15.58 9.31
C SER A 65 3.19 -14.76 8.37
N LEU A 66 3.59 -13.56 8.81
CA LEU A 66 4.37 -12.60 8.04
C LEU A 66 5.71 -12.41 8.73
N THR A 67 6.81 -12.87 8.11
CA THR A 67 8.13 -12.78 8.73
C THR A 67 9.02 -11.82 7.95
N ALA A 68 9.53 -10.80 8.64
CA ALA A 68 10.39 -9.79 8.02
C ALA A 68 11.68 -10.42 7.51
N THR A 69 12.02 -10.18 6.26
CA THR A 69 13.26 -10.66 5.66
C THR A 69 14.33 -9.58 5.60
N LYS A 70 13.97 -8.35 6.00
CA LYS A 70 14.86 -7.19 6.03
C LYS A 70 14.59 -6.37 7.29
N PRO A 71 15.55 -5.55 7.72
CA PRO A 71 15.32 -4.68 8.89
C PRO A 71 14.20 -3.67 8.64
N LEU A 72 13.67 -3.11 9.73
CA LEU A 72 12.70 -2.02 9.66
C LEU A 72 13.27 -0.86 8.86
N VAL A 73 12.51 -0.39 7.89
CA VAL A 73 12.85 0.78 7.08
C VAL A 73 12.18 2.00 7.71
N ILE A 74 12.95 3.08 7.84
CA ILE A 74 12.46 4.35 8.36
C ILE A 74 12.55 5.38 7.24
N PHE A 75 11.41 5.75 6.68
CA PHE A 75 11.35 6.66 5.54
C PHE A 75 11.42 8.13 5.98
N GLY A 76 11.74 8.99 5.02
CA GLY A 76 11.77 10.42 5.22
C GLY A 76 13.15 10.95 5.59
N THR A 77 13.20 12.19 6.04
CA THR A 77 14.43 12.85 6.48
C THR A 77 14.50 12.75 8.00
N GLN A 78 15.51 12.04 8.51
CA GLN A 78 15.66 11.79 9.95
C GLN A 78 14.40 11.16 10.56
N GLY A 79 13.73 10.28 9.78
CA GLY A 79 12.55 9.57 10.24
C GLY A 79 11.24 10.32 10.08
N VAL A 80 11.28 11.52 9.49
CA VAL A 80 10.08 12.34 9.30
C VAL A 80 9.75 12.44 7.82
N SER A 81 8.52 12.07 7.47
CA SER A 81 7.98 12.17 6.10
C SER A 81 6.98 13.30 6.06
N HIS A 82 7.27 14.34 5.29
CA HIS A 82 6.38 15.50 5.16
C HIS A 82 5.25 15.22 4.18
N LYS A 83 4.05 15.65 4.53
CA LYS A 83 2.83 15.43 3.75
C LYS A 83 2.19 16.75 3.33
N GLY A 84 3.00 17.79 3.20
CA GLY A 84 2.57 19.12 2.81
C GLY A 84 3.44 20.19 3.42
N ALA A 85 3.09 21.45 3.17
CA ALA A 85 3.88 22.60 3.62
C ALA A 85 3.76 22.88 5.12
N SER A 86 2.65 22.46 5.74
CA SER A 86 2.47 22.68 7.19
C SER A 86 3.47 21.83 7.98
N PRO A 87 4.11 22.38 9.02
CA PRO A 87 5.03 21.59 9.84
C PRO A 87 4.39 20.38 10.51
N THR A 88 3.08 20.42 10.74
CA THR A 88 2.36 19.30 11.38
C THR A 88 1.87 18.27 10.37
N ALA A 89 1.90 18.59 9.06
CA ALA A 89 1.54 17.63 8.02
C ALA A 89 2.75 16.70 7.77
N ALA A 90 2.92 15.73 8.67
CA ALA A 90 4.08 14.86 8.68
C ALA A 90 3.76 13.59 9.44
N SER A 91 4.53 12.54 9.17
CA SER A 91 4.40 11.27 9.89
C SER A 91 5.79 10.69 10.18
N TYR A 92 5.85 9.88 11.24
CA TYR A 92 6.89 8.87 11.36
C TYR A 92 6.43 7.69 10.53
N TYR A 93 7.23 7.33 9.53
CA TYR A 93 6.83 6.37 8.50
C TYR A 93 7.72 5.14 8.60
N LEU A 94 7.19 4.09 9.23
CA LEU A 94 7.91 2.86 9.53
C LEU A 94 7.38 1.75 8.65
N THR A 95 8.28 0.96 8.05
CA THR A 95 7.88 -0.02 7.05
C THR A 95 8.69 -1.30 7.17
N PHE A 96 8.00 -2.44 7.03
CA PHE A 96 8.65 -3.69 6.66
C PHE A 96 8.38 -3.90 5.18
N SER A 97 9.41 -3.67 4.37
CA SER A 97 9.25 -3.60 2.91
C SER A 97 9.17 -4.97 2.25
N ARG A 98 9.50 -6.03 2.99
CA ARG A 98 9.38 -7.39 2.47
C ARG A 98 9.18 -8.36 3.64
N LEU A 99 8.00 -9.00 3.64
CA LEU A 99 7.63 -9.97 4.66
C LEU A 99 7.30 -11.28 3.93
N LYS A 100 8.03 -12.34 4.26
CA LYS A 100 7.71 -13.68 3.76
C LYS A 100 6.39 -14.11 4.40
N THR A 101 5.45 -14.52 3.58
CA THR A 101 4.09 -14.82 4.02
C THR A 101 3.78 -16.29 3.78
N THR A 102 3.26 -16.96 4.81
CA THR A 102 2.73 -18.32 4.71
C THR A 102 1.42 -18.37 5.47
N GLY A 103 0.54 -19.29 5.12
CA GLY A 103 -0.71 -19.42 5.86
C GLY A 103 -1.78 -20.15 5.08
N PHE A 104 -3.01 -19.82 5.41
CA PHE A 104 -4.19 -20.45 4.84
C PHE A 104 -5.18 -19.40 4.38
N LEU A 105 -5.88 -19.73 3.31
CA LEU A 105 -6.98 -18.91 2.79
C LEU A 105 -8.15 -19.86 2.51
N ASP A 106 -9.27 -19.57 3.13
CA ASP A 106 -10.55 -20.18 2.77
C ASP A 106 -11.28 -19.19 1.86
N TYR A 107 -11.61 -19.63 0.66
CA TYR A 107 -12.23 -18.74 -0.32
C TYR A 107 -13.24 -19.52 -1.15
N ASN A 108 -14.49 -19.06 -1.12
CA ASN A 108 -15.60 -19.69 -1.85
C ASN A 108 -15.67 -21.21 -1.58
N GLY A 109 -15.51 -21.59 -0.30
CA GLY A 109 -15.62 -22.99 0.12
C GLY A 109 -14.38 -23.84 -0.12
N LYS A 110 -13.29 -23.27 -0.63
CA LYS A 110 -12.04 -23.98 -0.83
C LYS A 110 -11.01 -23.56 0.22
N HIS A 111 -10.35 -24.54 0.81
CA HIS A 111 -9.25 -24.32 1.76
C HIS A 111 -7.92 -24.44 1.02
N MET A 112 -7.10 -23.40 1.09
CA MET A 112 -5.85 -23.35 0.34
C MET A 112 -4.70 -22.98 1.24
N THR A 113 -3.58 -23.69 1.13
CA THR A 113 -2.30 -23.25 1.68
C THR A 113 -1.75 -22.18 0.74
N ILE A 114 -1.29 -21.07 1.33
CA ILE A 114 -0.77 -19.94 0.53
C ILE A 114 0.64 -19.58 0.95
N THR A 115 1.40 -19.07 0.01
CA THR A 115 2.71 -18.48 0.23
C THR A 115 2.80 -17.20 -0.59
N GLY A 116 3.62 -16.26 -0.13
CA GLY A 116 3.80 -15.01 -0.88
C GLY A 116 4.67 -14.01 -0.16
N GLN A 117 4.51 -12.77 -0.57
CA GLN A 117 5.23 -11.63 -0.03
C GLN A 117 4.22 -10.59 0.45
N ALA A 118 4.60 -9.83 1.47
CA ALA A 118 3.77 -8.74 1.97
C ALA A 118 4.61 -7.50 2.20
N TRP A 119 3.93 -6.37 2.31
CA TRP A 119 4.46 -5.06 2.67
C TRP A 119 3.63 -4.56 3.83
N MET A 120 4.27 -3.93 4.81
CA MET A 120 3.55 -3.38 5.97
C MET A 120 4.04 -1.98 6.27
N ASP A 121 3.14 -1.02 6.23
CA ASP A 121 3.39 0.34 6.68
C ASP A 121 2.76 0.56 8.05
N HIS A 122 3.47 1.30 8.89
CA HIS A 122 2.98 1.77 10.18
C HIS A 122 3.35 3.24 10.30
N GLU A 123 2.39 4.11 10.01
CA GLU A 123 2.60 5.55 10.10
C GLU A 123 1.99 6.10 11.39
N ILE A 124 2.71 7.02 12.01
CA ILE A 124 2.27 7.71 13.23
C ILE A 124 2.22 9.19 12.89
N SER A 125 1.03 9.77 12.93
CA SER A 125 0.81 11.13 12.45
C SER A 125 -0.31 11.80 13.25
N SER A 126 -0.22 13.12 13.40
CA SER A 126 -1.30 13.91 13.97
C SER A 126 -2.09 14.67 12.91
N SER A 127 -1.53 14.79 11.68
CA SER A 127 -2.14 15.49 10.58
C SER A 127 -1.44 15.03 9.30
N GLN A 128 -2.20 14.75 8.24
CA GLN A 128 -1.59 14.17 7.05
C GLN A 128 -1.51 15.11 5.85
N LEU A 129 -2.56 15.82 5.54
CA LEU A 129 -2.56 16.71 4.38
C LEU A 129 -2.72 18.16 4.82
N SER A 130 -2.17 19.09 4.06
CA SER A 130 -2.30 20.52 4.35
C SER A 130 -2.58 21.30 3.07
N GLY A 131 -3.17 22.48 3.26
CA GLY A 131 -3.37 23.45 2.18
C GLY A 131 -4.35 22.95 1.09
N ASP A 132 -3.91 23.03 -0.14
CA ASP A 132 -4.72 22.70 -1.31
C ASP A 132 -4.56 21.26 -1.79
N LEU A 133 -3.98 20.39 -0.96
CA LEU A 133 -3.82 18.98 -1.30
C LEU A 133 -5.16 18.26 -1.19
N VAL A 134 -5.49 17.46 -2.19
CA VAL A 134 -6.77 16.76 -2.27
C VAL A 134 -6.67 15.25 -2.08
N GLY A 135 -5.45 14.70 -2.14
CA GLY A 135 -5.24 13.27 -2.00
C GLY A 135 -3.82 12.89 -2.37
N TRP A 136 -3.60 11.60 -2.47
CA TRP A 136 -2.28 11.09 -2.87
C TRP A 136 -2.42 9.89 -3.79
N ASP A 137 -1.36 9.68 -4.56
CA ASP A 137 -1.09 8.43 -5.26
C ASP A 137 0.10 7.80 -4.54
N TRP A 138 -0.03 6.54 -4.14
CA TRP A 138 1.00 5.82 -3.41
C TRP A 138 1.27 4.49 -4.10
N THR A 139 2.52 4.03 -4.04
CA THR A 139 2.84 2.67 -4.48
C THR A 139 4.01 2.12 -3.69
N CYS A 140 3.97 0.82 -3.44
CA CYS A 140 5.15 0.04 -3.11
C CYS A 140 5.44 -0.91 -4.27
N ILE A 141 6.73 -1.19 -4.49
CA ILE A 141 7.17 -2.10 -5.55
C ILE A 141 8.19 -3.06 -4.96
N GLN A 142 7.99 -4.36 -5.16
CA GLN A 142 8.94 -5.40 -4.78
C GLN A 142 9.50 -6.02 -6.05
N PHE A 143 10.81 -5.85 -6.27
CA PHE A 143 11.45 -6.31 -7.52
C PHE A 143 11.70 -7.80 -7.49
N ASN A 144 11.42 -8.46 -8.61
CA ASN A 144 11.63 -9.90 -8.78
C ASN A 144 13.13 -10.21 -8.78
N HIS A 145 13.52 -11.31 -8.13
CA HIS A 145 14.91 -11.78 -8.10
C HIS A 145 15.88 -10.69 -7.62
N SER A 146 15.43 -9.88 -6.67
CA SER A 146 16.19 -8.74 -6.18
C SER A 146 15.83 -8.50 -4.72
N ASP A 147 16.80 -7.91 -3.98
CA ASP A 147 16.61 -7.50 -2.59
C ASP A 147 16.21 -6.02 -2.50
N TYR A 148 15.84 -5.39 -3.60
CA TYR A 148 15.45 -3.99 -3.62
C TYR A 148 13.94 -3.86 -3.69
N GLU A 149 13.44 -2.82 -3.05
CA GLU A 149 12.05 -2.37 -3.13
C GLU A 149 12.04 -0.87 -3.35
N LEU A 150 10.86 -0.33 -3.57
CA LEU A 150 10.68 1.10 -3.81
C LEU A 150 9.35 1.51 -3.19
N MET A 151 9.33 2.69 -2.58
CA MET A 151 8.09 3.31 -2.09
C MET A 151 8.02 4.72 -2.66
N LEU A 152 6.82 5.13 -3.06
CA LEU A 152 6.56 6.45 -3.59
C LEU A 152 5.23 6.95 -3.05
N TYR A 153 5.17 8.21 -2.64
CA TYR A 153 3.90 8.91 -2.53
C TYR A 153 3.97 10.24 -3.28
N ARG A 154 2.92 10.51 -4.01
CA ARG A 154 2.74 11.73 -4.77
C ARG A 154 1.57 12.47 -4.15
N LEU A 155 1.84 13.62 -3.54
CA LEU A 155 0.81 14.46 -2.92
C LEU A 155 0.22 15.34 -4.03
N ARG A 156 -1.09 15.30 -4.17
CA ARG A 156 -1.76 15.86 -5.35
C ARG A 156 -2.60 17.08 -5.00
N ARG A 157 -2.45 18.14 -5.79
CA ARG A 157 -3.30 19.32 -5.71
C ARG A 157 -4.54 19.15 -6.58
N SER A 158 -5.54 20.04 -6.35
CA SER A 158 -6.79 20.00 -7.09
C SER A 158 -6.61 20.21 -8.60
N ASP A 159 -5.53 20.88 -9.01
CA ASP A 159 -5.23 21.09 -10.44
C ASP A 159 -4.44 19.91 -11.05
N GLY A 160 -4.21 18.85 -10.28
CA GLY A 160 -3.49 17.67 -10.74
C GLY A 160 -1.98 17.74 -10.60
N THR A 161 -1.43 18.88 -10.16
CA THR A 161 0.03 19.01 -9.97
C THR A 161 0.46 18.33 -8.70
N SER A 162 1.76 18.03 -8.61
CA SER A 162 2.38 17.37 -7.46
C SER A 162 2.99 18.40 -6.53
N ASP A 163 2.80 18.19 -5.23
CA ASP A 163 3.44 18.99 -4.20
C ASP A 163 4.94 18.60 -4.12
N PRO A 164 5.85 19.57 -3.84
CA PRO A 164 7.29 19.27 -3.73
C PRO A 164 7.64 18.30 -2.60
N HIS A 165 6.76 18.07 -1.63
CA HIS A 165 7.01 17.09 -0.56
C HIS A 165 6.69 15.66 -1.00
N SER A 166 6.25 15.47 -2.24
CA SER A 166 6.13 14.13 -2.84
C SER A 166 7.49 13.46 -2.83
N MET A 167 7.52 12.15 -2.59
CA MET A 167 8.79 11.47 -2.31
C MET A 167 8.82 10.08 -2.94
N LEU A 168 9.99 9.73 -3.48
CA LEU A 168 10.29 8.37 -3.88
C LEU A 168 11.56 7.95 -3.16
N GLN A 169 11.49 6.81 -2.49
CA GLN A 169 12.68 6.21 -1.89
C GLN A 169 12.77 4.73 -2.25
N TRP A 170 13.92 4.35 -2.77
CA TRP A 170 14.29 2.94 -2.92
C TRP A 170 14.70 2.40 -1.56
N VAL A 171 14.55 1.11 -1.39
CA VAL A 171 15.04 0.39 -0.20
C VAL A 171 16.10 -0.58 -0.68
N ASN A 172 17.34 -0.41 -0.22
CA ASN A 172 18.43 -1.28 -0.65
C ASN A 172 18.40 -2.62 0.12
N LYS A 173 19.33 -3.51 -0.20
CA LYS A 173 19.38 -4.84 0.40
C LYS A 173 19.50 -4.84 1.92
N ASP A 174 20.04 -3.75 2.49
CA ASP A 174 20.25 -3.62 3.93
C ASP A 174 19.09 -2.90 4.63
N GLY A 175 18.02 -2.58 3.90
CA GLY A 175 16.86 -1.89 4.45
C GLY A 175 17.03 -0.39 4.55
N LYS A 176 17.98 0.19 3.83
CA LYS A 176 18.24 1.64 3.91
C LYS A 176 17.55 2.37 2.74
N PRO A 177 16.82 3.46 3.04
CA PRO A 177 16.18 4.25 1.98
C PRO A 177 17.19 5.05 1.18
N ILE A 178 16.94 5.15 -0.12
CA ILE A 178 17.73 5.96 -1.06
C ILE A 178 16.73 6.83 -1.82
N SER A 179 16.81 8.15 -1.63
CA SER A 179 15.93 9.10 -2.30
C SER A 179 16.36 9.30 -3.74
N GLU A 180 15.41 9.30 -4.66
CA GLU A 180 15.65 9.58 -6.07
C GLU A 180 14.49 10.41 -6.63
N PRO A 181 14.77 11.23 -7.65
CA PRO A 181 13.71 11.97 -8.31
C PRO A 181 12.82 11.04 -9.13
N PHE A 182 11.61 11.51 -9.44
CA PHE A 182 10.69 10.70 -10.23
C PHE A 182 9.75 11.55 -11.08
N LYS A 183 9.22 10.91 -12.13
CA LYS A 183 8.11 11.42 -12.92
C LYS A 183 7.01 10.37 -12.90
N TRP A 184 5.77 10.86 -12.77
CA TRP A 184 4.58 10.01 -12.68
C TRP A 184 3.63 10.42 -13.79
N THR A 185 3.39 9.55 -14.75
CA THR A 185 2.58 9.86 -15.92
C THR A 185 1.45 8.83 -16.04
N VAL A 186 0.23 9.33 -16.11
CA VAL A 186 -0.94 8.46 -16.32
C VAL A 186 -1.02 8.14 -17.83
N ILE A 187 -0.93 6.84 -18.14
CA ILE A 187 -1.00 6.36 -19.53
C ILE A 187 -2.44 6.08 -19.94
N SER A 188 -3.24 5.50 -19.05
CA SER A 188 -4.65 5.24 -19.29
C SER A 188 -5.44 5.38 -18.02
N GLU A 189 -6.74 5.51 -18.17
CA GLU A 189 -7.67 5.69 -17.06
C GLU A 189 -8.75 4.62 -17.09
N TRP A 190 -9.43 4.46 -15.96
CA TRP A 190 -10.54 3.53 -15.79
C TRP A 190 -11.70 4.28 -15.10
N LEU A 191 -12.89 4.16 -15.66
CA LEU A 191 -14.11 4.74 -15.09
C LEU A 191 -14.84 3.67 -14.27
N SER A 192 -15.03 3.96 -12.99
CA SER A 192 -15.81 3.08 -12.11
C SER A 192 -17.30 3.23 -12.45
N GLU A 193 -17.96 2.13 -12.74
CA GLU A 193 -19.41 2.12 -12.95
C GLU A 193 -20.18 2.31 -11.64
N LYS A 194 -19.54 1.98 -10.50
CA LYS A 194 -20.14 2.08 -9.18
C LYS A 194 -20.13 3.51 -8.65
N SER A 195 -18.96 4.14 -8.62
CA SER A 195 -18.80 5.48 -8.06
C SER A 195 -18.83 6.58 -9.10
N LYS A 196 -18.77 6.23 -10.39
CA LYS A 196 -18.66 7.18 -11.52
C LYS A 196 -17.40 8.04 -11.43
N THR A 197 -16.39 7.53 -10.76
CA THR A 197 -15.08 8.17 -10.60
C THR A 197 -14.11 7.62 -11.64
N THR A 198 -13.31 8.50 -12.22
CA THR A 198 -12.25 8.12 -13.15
C THR A 198 -10.92 8.09 -12.39
N TYR A 199 -10.26 6.94 -12.43
CA TYR A 199 -8.95 6.73 -11.77
C TYR A 199 -7.86 6.53 -12.80
N PRO A 200 -6.60 6.93 -12.49
CA PRO A 200 -5.47 6.40 -13.24
C PRO A 200 -5.53 4.86 -13.25
N SER A 201 -5.14 4.29 -14.38
CA SER A 201 -5.10 2.83 -14.50
C SER A 201 -3.69 2.39 -14.82
N ARG A 202 -3.23 2.49 -16.08
CA ARG A 202 -1.83 2.20 -16.39
C ARG A 202 -1.00 3.46 -16.15
N ILE A 203 0.09 3.34 -15.39
CA ILE A 203 0.93 4.47 -14.96
C ILE A 203 2.37 4.20 -15.36
N CYS A 204 3.05 5.21 -15.89
CA CYS A 204 4.49 5.16 -16.13
C CYS A 204 5.21 5.92 -15.02
N LEU A 205 6.06 5.22 -14.29
CA LEU A 205 6.95 5.78 -13.29
C LEU A 205 8.35 5.82 -13.86
N GLU A 206 8.96 7.01 -13.91
CA GLU A 206 10.35 7.17 -14.31
C GLU A 206 11.14 7.59 -13.08
N THR A 207 12.30 6.98 -12.86
CA THR A 207 13.17 7.32 -11.73
C THR A 207 14.59 6.84 -12.03
N ILE A 208 15.53 7.19 -11.15
CA ILE A 208 16.91 6.72 -11.25
C ILE A 208 17.03 5.42 -10.46
N ASP A 209 17.52 4.38 -11.11
CA ASP A 209 17.80 3.10 -10.44
C ASP A 209 19.15 3.25 -9.71
N PRO A 210 19.18 3.13 -8.38
CA PRO A 210 20.42 3.31 -7.64
C PRO A 210 21.45 2.21 -7.90
N ARG A 211 21.02 1.08 -8.49
CA ARG A 211 21.94 -0.02 -8.82
C ARG A 211 22.77 0.27 -10.07
N THR A 212 22.22 1.07 -10.99
CA THR A 212 22.86 1.38 -12.27
C THR A 212 23.16 2.87 -12.44
N HIS A 213 22.55 3.72 -11.60
CA HIS A 213 22.64 5.18 -11.67
C HIS A 213 22.11 5.73 -13.00
N THR A 214 21.12 5.04 -13.60
CA THR A 214 20.49 5.45 -14.85
C THR A 214 18.99 5.63 -14.67
N TRP A 215 18.39 6.51 -15.48
CA TRP A 215 16.94 6.65 -15.54
C TRP A 215 16.32 5.38 -16.13
N ILE A 216 15.28 4.90 -15.49
CA ILE A 216 14.52 3.74 -15.95
C ILE A 216 13.05 4.12 -16.02
N LYS A 217 12.29 3.35 -16.80
CA LYS A 217 10.82 3.46 -16.87
C LYS A 217 10.21 2.14 -16.39
N LEU A 218 9.26 2.29 -15.49
CA LEU A 218 8.48 1.17 -14.97
C LEU A 218 7.01 1.45 -15.28
N PHE A 219 6.31 0.45 -15.78
CA PHE A 219 4.88 0.57 -16.08
C PHE A 219 4.11 -0.24 -15.05
N LEU A 220 3.23 0.44 -14.31
CA LEU A 220 2.38 -0.18 -13.31
C LEU A 220 1.07 -0.54 -14.02
N ASN A 221 0.79 -1.83 -14.09
CA ASN A 221 -0.33 -2.37 -14.87
C ASN A 221 -1.29 -3.09 -13.91
N PRO A 222 -2.49 -2.53 -13.64
CA PRO A 222 -3.42 -3.19 -12.72
C PRO A 222 -3.72 -4.62 -13.16
N LYS A 223 -3.64 -5.55 -12.23
CA LYS A 223 -3.98 -6.96 -12.49
C LYS A 223 -5.47 -7.16 -12.65
N LEU A 224 -6.26 -6.23 -12.11
CA LEU A 224 -7.71 -6.13 -12.28
C LEU A 224 -8.04 -4.65 -12.25
N LYS A 225 -8.84 -4.18 -13.20
CA LYS A 225 -9.14 -2.74 -13.27
C LYS A 225 -9.99 -2.28 -12.09
N ASP A 226 -10.98 -3.06 -11.71
CA ASP A 226 -11.88 -2.70 -10.60
C ASP A 226 -11.32 -3.29 -9.30
N GLN A 227 -10.50 -2.48 -8.62
CA GLN A 227 -10.05 -2.76 -7.26
C GLN A 227 -10.43 -1.56 -6.38
N GLU A 228 -11.60 -0.98 -6.65
CA GLU A 228 -12.11 0.17 -5.92
C GLU A 228 -12.76 -0.29 -4.61
N LEU A 229 -12.41 0.36 -3.50
CA LEU A 229 -13.04 0.13 -2.22
C LEU A 229 -14.16 1.15 -2.04
N ILE A 230 -15.40 0.67 -2.20
CA ILE A 230 -16.58 1.48 -1.95
C ILE A 230 -16.86 1.44 -0.45
N THR A 231 -16.92 2.60 0.17
CA THR A 231 -17.13 2.70 1.62
C THR A 231 -18.58 3.07 1.91
N HIS A 232 -19.09 2.56 3.01
CA HIS A 232 -20.47 2.80 3.45
C HIS A 232 -20.56 3.25 4.90
N LEU A 233 -19.43 3.20 5.64
CA LEU A 233 -19.40 3.51 7.07
C LEU A 233 -18.79 4.88 7.35
N GLY A 234 -18.73 5.74 6.34
CA GLY A 234 -18.26 7.12 6.50
C GLY A 234 -16.80 7.36 6.13
N GLY A 235 -16.12 6.37 5.61
CA GLY A 235 -14.78 6.56 5.07
C GLY A 235 -14.80 7.10 3.65
N ASP A 236 -13.62 7.31 3.10
CA ASP A 236 -13.48 7.76 1.71
C ASP A 236 -13.45 6.56 0.77
N THR A 237 -14.19 6.64 -0.34
CA THR A 237 -14.09 5.67 -1.42
C THR A 237 -12.81 5.95 -2.19
N TYR A 238 -12.01 4.92 -2.44
CA TYR A 238 -10.71 5.06 -3.11
C TYR A 238 -10.37 3.77 -3.84
N TRP A 239 -9.32 3.82 -4.63
CA TRP A 239 -8.84 2.66 -5.39
C TRP A 239 -7.52 2.20 -4.78
N GLU A 240 -7.38 0.90 -4.50
CA GLU A 240 -6.07 0.35 -4.20
C GLU A 240 -6.00 -1.09 -4.67
N GLY A 241 -4.90 -1.45 -5.32
CA GLY A 241 -4.87 -2.75 -5.93
C GLY A 241 -3.52 -3.25 -6.39
N ALA A 242 -3.51 -4.54 -6.66
CA ALA A 242 -2.33 -5.25 -7.15
C ALA A 242 -2.06 -4.90 -8.61
N CYS A 243 -0.78 -4.65 -8.89
CA CYS A 243 -0.30 -4.32 -10.23
C CYS A 243 0.90 -5.18 -10.59
N ASP A 244 0.99 -5.59 -11.84
CA ASP A 244 2.22 -6.11 -12.42
C ASP A 244 3.07 -4.93 -12.87
N VAL A 245 4.38 -5.03 -12.71
CA VAL A 245 5.31 -3.98 -13.15
C VAL A 245 6.13 -4.51 -14.32
N THR A 246 6.07 -3.80 -15.45
CA THR A 246 6.88 -4.12 -16.62
C THR A 246 7.92 -3.03 -16.86
N ASN A 247 9.05 -3.42 -17.43
CA ASN A 247 10.12 -2.50 -17.83
C ASN A 247 9.89 -2.00 -19.26
N GLN A 248 10.84 -1.22 -19.80
CA GLN A 248 10.75 -0.68 -21.16
C GLN A 248 10.70 -1.77 -22.24
N ALA A 249 11.25 -2.96 -21.95
CA ALA A 249 11.21 -4.09 -22.87
C ALA A 249 9.90 -4.89 -22.76
N ASN A 250 8.94 -4.37 -21.98
CA ASN A 250 7.64 -5.03 -21.73
C ASN A 250 7.81 -6.39 -21.04
N THR A 251 8.84 -6.50 -20.20
CA THR A 251 9.10 -7.69 -19.40
C THR A 251 8.64 -7.44 -17.97
N SER A 252 7.89 -8.37 -17.39
CA SER A 252 7.48 -8.30 -15.99
C SER A 252 8.73 -8.36 -15.09
N CYS A 253 8.91 -7.36 -14.22
CA CYS A 253 10.12 -7.24 -13.41
C CYS A 253 9.84 -7.04 -11.92
N ALA A 254 8.59 -6.80 -11.54
CA ALA A 254 8.25 -6.54 -10.15
C ALA A 254 6.75 -6.68 -9.93
N GLU A 255 6.37 -6.75 -8.66
CA GLU A 255 4.99 -6.67 -8.22
C GLU A 255 4.81 -5.34 -7.48
N ALA A 256 3.66 -4.71 -7.66
CA ALA A 256 3.34 -3.46 -7.00
C ALA A 256 1.95 -3.50 -6.38
N TYR A 257 1.76 -2.64 -5.38
CA TYR A 257 0.45 -2.31 -4.86
C TYR A 257 0.33 -0.81 -4.97
N VAL A 258 -0.78 -0.33 -5.54
CA VAL A 258 -0.98 1.09 -5.82
C VAL A 258 -2.23 1.56 -5.08
N GLU A 259 -2.16 2.73 -4.47
CA GLU A 259 -3.29 3.35 -3.78
C GLU A 259 -3.53 4.75 -4.36
N LEU A 260 -4.79 5.04 -4.69
CA LEU A 260 -5.19 6.29 -5.34
C LEU A 260 -6.35 6.89 -4.53
N THR A 261 -6.09 7.99 -3.80
CA THR A 261 -7.07 8.61 -2.93
C THR A 261 -7.44 10.01 -3.44
N GLY A 262 -8.60 10.50 -3.00
CA GLY A 262 -9.02 11.87 -3.31
C GLY A 262 -9.50 12.05 -4.74
N TYR A 263 -9.91 10.98 -5.40
CA TYR A 263 -10.45 11.04 -6.77
C TYR A 263 -11.97 11.17 -6.78
N THR A 264 -12.65 10.57 -5.82
CA THR A 264 -14.11 10.72 -5.69
C THR A 264 -14.47 12.11 -5.19
N HIS A 265 -13.75 12.55 -4.18
CA HIS A 265 -13.83 13.91 -3.62
C HIS A 265 -12.55 14.15 -2.83
N PRO A 266 -12.20 15.43 -2.58
CA PRO A 266 -10.99 15.71 -1.79
C PRO A 266 -11.02 15.04 -0.42
N MET A 267 -9.89 14.50 -0.01
CA MET A 267 -9.72 13.87 1.31
C MET A 267 -9.91 14.91 2.41
N LYS A 268 -10.57 14.51 3.47
CA LYS A 268 -10.75 15.33 4.69
C LYS A 268 -10.08 14.60 5.85
N LEU A 269 -8.84 14.99 6.17
CA LEU A 269 -8.04 14.36 7.22
C LEU A 269 -7.75 15.33 8.36
#